data_8347192e156686029617a0d437115fdf
#
_entry.id   8347192e156686029617a0d437115fdf
#
_cell.length_a   1.000
_cell.length_b   1.000
_cell.length_c   1.000
_cell.angle_alpha   90.00
_cell.angle_beta   90.00
_cell.angle_gamma   90.00
#
_symmetry.space_group_name_H-M   'P 1'
#
loop_
_entity.id
_entity.type
_entity.pdbx_description
1 polymer ?
#
loop_
_entity_poly.entity_id
_entity_poly.type
_entity_poly.pdbx_seq_one_letter_code
_entity_poly.pdbx_strand_id
1 'polypeptide(L)'
;MFRIRIVTTRVAYKRNLHSFSSPTLRIPRAAAYATYATMATETSKYKLNHSMIRVKDPQKSVKFYEFLGMKVIETIRNPENKFDLYFLAYDSPGAASYGALRSDREGLIELTHNYGTESDPDYQVVNGNTEPYRGFGHVAISVDNIQAACKRIEDAGYQFKKKLSDGSMRDIAFALDPDGYWVEIIVQKPVQTTENVTTTDVSTYRMNHTMLRCKDSKKSLDFYQNIMGMTLISTYENNAAKFTNYFLAYPPAYEIPPASTAHYTAHREGLLELTWNHGTEDDANFSYHDGNKQPQGFGHICISVDDLQAACARFEEKQVSWKKRLTDGRMRDIAFVLDPDGYWIEVIQNNKIKAGL
;
A
#
# COMPACT_ATOMS: atom_id res chain seq x y z
N MET A 1 -12.90 52.43 -37.25
CA MET A 1 -13.47 53.73 -36.77
C MET A 1 -14.94 53.50 -36.48
N PHE A 2 -15.30 53.39 -35.20
CA PHE A 2 -16.62 53.77 -34.66
C PHE A 2 -16.50 53.76 -33.16
N ARG A 3 -16.52 54.93 -32.53
CA ARG A 3 -16.54 55.16 -31.07
C ARG A 3 -18.01 55.18 -30.64
N ILE A 4 -18.37 54.43 -29.59
CA ILE A 4 -19.64 54.57 -28.90
C ILE A 4 -19.35 55.17 -27.53
N ARG A 5 -19.96 56.36 -27.24
CA ARG A 5 -19.96 57.06 -25.97
C ARG A 5 -20.98 56.43 -25.02
N ILE A 6 -20.57 56.17 -23.82
CA ILE A 6 -21.48 55.84 -22.73
C ILE A 6 -21.82 57.13 -21.95
N VAL A 7 -23.13 57.41 -21.88
CA VAL A 7 -23.69 58.53 -21.10
C VAL A 7 -24.04 57.97 -19.72
N THR A 8 -23.45 58.56 -18.67
CA THR A 8 -23.78 58.29 -17.27
C THR A 8 -24.84 59.30 -16.79
N THR A 9 -26.01 58.81 -16.38
CA THR A 9 -27.00 59.64 -15.68
C THR A 9 -26.93 59.37 -14.18
N ARG A 10 -26.57 60.39 -13.42
CA ARG A 10 -26.62 60.40 -11.96
C ARG A 10 -28.03 60.82 -11.53
N VAL A 11 -28.70 59.97 -10.75
CA VAL A 11 -29.89 60.36 -9.96
C VAL A 11 -29.48 60.43 -8.48
N ALA A 12 -29.62 61.62 -7.91
CA ALA A 12 -29.40 61.91 -6.49
C ALA A 12 -30.71 61.71 -5.74
N TYR A 13 -30.69 60.89 -4.70
CA TYR A 13 -31.81 60.84 -3.73
C TYR A 13 -31.33 61.19 -2.33
N LYS A 14 -32.05 62.15 -1.71
CA LYS A 14 -31.74 62.75 -0.42
C LYS A 14 -32.07 61.80 0.73
N ARG A 15 -31.24 61.89 1.75
CA ARG A 15 -31.30 61.23 3.05
C ARG A 15 -32.52 61.66 3.88
N ASN A 16 -33.08 60.68 4.61
CA ASN A 16 -33.67 60.96 5.94
C ASN A 16 -33.09 59.92 6.92
N LEU A 17 -32.42 60.45 7.94
CA LEU A 17 -31.85 59.77 9.07
C LEU A 17 -32.96 59.54 10.12
N HIS A 18 -33.25 58.27 10.43
CA HIS A 18 -33.85 57.97 11.75
C HIS A 18 -33.00 56.86 12.36
N SER A 19 -32.39 57.20 13.48
CA SER A 19 -31.61 56.35 14.35
C SER A 19 -32.53 55.42 15.10
N PHE A 20 -32.38 54.09 14.86
CA PHE A 20 -32.81 53.06 15.78
C PHE A 20 -31.61 52.24 16.20
N SER A 21 -31.22 52.40 17.45
CA SER A 21 -30.24 51.58 18.12
C SER A 21 -30.87 50.19 18.42
N SER A 22 -30.40 49.15 17.73
CA SER A 22 -30.69 47.77 18.11
C SER A 22 -29.46 47.17 18.80
N PRO A 23 -29.63 46.41 19.88
CA PRO A 23 -28.52 45.83 20.63
C PRO A 23 -27.88 44.73 19.80
N THR A 24 -26.60 44.89 19.49
CA THR A 24 -25.78 43.82 18.91
C THR A 24 -25.63 42.71 19.93
N LEU A 25 -26.39 41.65 19.76
CA LEU A 25 -26.04 40.35 20.36
C LEU A 25 -24.73 39.88 19.77
N ARG A 26 -23.64 40.06 20.50
CA ARG A 26 -22.37 39.40 20.22
C ARG A 26 -22.58 37.94 20.61
N ILE A 27 -22.81 37.08 19.60
CA ILE A 27 -22.69 35.63 19.77
C ILE A 27 -21.17 35.35 19.86
N PRO A 28 -20.68 34.74 20.95
CA PRO A 28 -19.27 34.36 21.03
C PRO A 28 -18.97 33.31 19.95
N ARG A 29 -17.98 33.60 19.13
CA ARG A 29 -17.46 32.68 18.10
C ARG A 29 -16.61 31.53 18.70
N ALA A 30 -16.97 31.08 19.90
CA ALA A 30 -16.26 30.05 20.66
C ALA A 30 -17.28 29.06 21.26
N ALA A 31 -18.01 28.35 20.41
CA ALA A 31 -18.75 27.15 20.86
C ALA A 31 -19.27 26.36 19.65
N ALA A 32 -18.39 25.74 18.91
CA ALA A 32 -18.73 24.62 18.04
C ALA A 32 -17.52 23.70 17.85
N TYR A 33 -16.65 23.59 18.86
CA TYR A 33 -15.92 22.34 19.06
C TYR A 33 -16.84 21.49 19.93
N ALA A 34 -17.79 20.81 19.27
CA ALA A 34 -18.40 19.65 19.89
C ALA A 34 -17.25 18.79 20.37
N THR A 35 -17.20 18.55 21.67
CA THR A 35 -16.38 17.53 22.30
C THR A 35 -16.79 16.19 21.68
N TYR A 36 -16.21 15.86 20.53
CA TYR A 36 -16.01 14.47 20.17
C TYR A 36 -15.09 13.97 21.29
N ALA A 37 -15.62 13.17 22.20
CA ALA A 37 -14.79 12.27 22.96
C ALA A 37 -13.91 11.62 21.91
N THR A 38 -12.61 11.94 21.90
CA THR A 38 -11.67 11.36 20.97
C THR A 38 -11.66 9.89 21.31
N MET A 39 -12.42 9.08 20.55
CA MET A 39 -12.26 7.65 20.61
C MET A 39 -10.82 7.42 20.18
N ALA A 40 -9.99 6.94 21.10
CA ALA A 40 -8.60 6.69 20.82
C ALA A 40 -8.54 5.54 19.82
N THR A 41 -7.90 5.74 18.69
CA THR A 41 -7.59 4.64 17.77
C THR A 41 -6.54 3.73 18.37
N GLU A 42 -6.69 2.43 18.18
CA GLU A 42 -5.79 1.40 18.68
C GLU A 42 -4.94 0.83 17.55
N THR A 43 -3.69 1.26 17.46
CA THR A 43 -2.78 0.79 16.39
C THR A 43 -2.55 -0.72 16.39
N SER A 44 -2.78 -1.41 17.51
CA SER A 44 -2.76 -2.87 17.60
C SER A 44 -3.87 -3.56 16.78
N LYS A 45 -4.90 -2.81 16.37
CA LYS A 45 -5.99 -3.30 15.52
C LYS A 45 -5.79 -2.94 14.04
N TYR A 46 -4.73 -2.22 13.71
CA TYR A 46 -4.42 -1.89 12.34
C TYR A 46 -3.91 -3.12 11.58
N LYS A 47 -4.10 -3.11 10.26
CA LYS A 47 -3.65 -4.19 9.37
C LYS A 47 -2.99 -3.59 8.14
N LEU A 48 -1.88 -4.16 7.69
CA LEU A 48 -1.36 -3.89 6.35
C LEU A 48 -2.22 -4.64 5.35
N ASN A 49 -3.22 -3.92 4.82
CA ASN A 49 -4.31 -4.52 4.06
C ASN A 49 -3.87 -4.95 2.66
N HIS A 50 -3.42 -3.99 1.84
CA HIS A 50 -3.02 -4.30 0.47
C HIS A 50 -1.88 -3.43 -0.04
N SER A 51 -1.31 -3.87 -1.17
CA SER A 51 -0.43 -3.06 -2.00
C SER A 51 -1.04 -2.90 -3.37
N MET A 52 -1.06 -1.66 -3.87
CA MET A 52 -1.61 -1.32 -5.17
C MET A 52 -0.52 -1.19 -6.21
N ILE A 53 -0.69 -1.88 -7.31
CA ILE A 53 0.12 -1.75 -8.52
C ILE A 53 -0.76 -1.47 -9.74
N ARG A 54 -0.28 -0.63 -10.64
CA ARG A 54 -0.95 -0.38 -11.93
C ARG A 54 -0.59 -1.48 -12.90
N VAL A 55 -1.57 -1.94 -13.66
CA VAL A 55 -1.39 -2.98 -14.67
C VAL A 55 -1.85 -2.51 -16.04
N LYS A 56 -1.14 -2.96 -17.09
CA LYS A 56 -1.49 -2.65 -18.47
C LYS A 56 -2.75 -3.38 -18.92
N ASP A 57 -2.80 -4.69 -18.69
CA ASP A 57 -3.87 -5.59 -19.10
C ASP A 57 -4.34 -6.40 -17.88
N PRO A 58 -5.50 -6.06 -17.30
CA PRO A 58 -5.96 -6.68 -16.07
C PRO A 58 -6.25 -8.17 -16.25
N GLN A 59 -6.63 -8.63 -17.46
CA GLN A 59 -6.91 -10.05 -17.70
C GLN A 59 -5.63 -10.89 -17.59
N LYS A 60 -4.51 -10.38 -18.10
CA LYS A 60 -3.21 -11.06 -17.99
C LYS A 60 -2.71 -11.07 -16.55
N SER A 61 -2.80 -9.92 -15.87
CA SER A 61 -2.28 -9.81 -14.50
C SER A 61 -3.14 -10.61 -13.52
N VAL A 62 -4.47 -10.54 -13.60
CA VAL A 62 -5.38 -11.40 -12.80
C VAL A 62 -5.06 -12.87 -13.03
N LYS A 63 -4.93 -13.32 -14.29
CA LYS A 63 -4.60 -14.72 -14.61
C LYS A 63 -3.26 -15.16 -14.00
N PHE A 64 -2.26 -14.28 -13.96
CA PHE A 64 -0.96 -14.57 -13.34
C PHE A 64 -1.10 -14.79 -11.83
N TYR A 65 -1.77 -13.88 -11.12
CA TYR A 65 -1.93 -14.01 -9.67
C TYR A 65 -2.90 -15.15 -9.29
N GLU A 66 -3.92 -15.43 -10.10
CA GLU A 66 -4.77 -16.62 -9.93
C GLU A 66 -3.97 -17.91 -10.16
N PHE A 67 -3.08 -17.93 -11.15
CA PHE A 67 -2.14 -19.04 -11.34
C PHE A 67 -1.28 -19.23 -10.09
N LEU A 68 -0.87 -18.18 -9.37
CA LEU A 68 -0.17 -18.30 -8.08
C LEU A 68 -1.10 -18.63 -6.90
N GLY A 69 -2.39 -18.93 -7.14
CA GLY A 69 -3.35 -19.39 -6.12
C GLY A 69 -4.18 -18.31 -5.46
N MET A 70 -4.00 -17.04 -5.82
CA MET A 70 -4.86 -15.95 -5.34
C MET A 70 -6.23 -16.02 -6.01
N LYS A 71 -7.23 -15.36 -5.42
CA LYS A 71 -8.58 -15.22 -5.98
C LYS A 71 -8.97 -13.76 -6.01
N VAL A 72 -9.67 -13.34 -7.07
CA VAL A 72 -10.35 -12.04 -7.08
C VAL A 72 -11.50 -12.11 -6.08
N ILE A 73 -11.39 -11.35 -5.00
CA ILE A 73 -12.39 -11.29 -3.92
C ILE A 73 -13.34 -10.12 -4.07
N GLU A 74 -12.92 -9.06 -4.76
CA GLU A 74 -13.73 -7.89 -5.05
C GLU A 74 -13.23 -7.20 -6.33
N THR A 75 -14.19 -6.66 -7.11
CA THR A 75 -13.89 -5.79 -8.25
C THR A 75 -14.68 -4.50 -8.10
N ILE A 76 -14.02 -3.35 -8.13
CA ILE A 76 -14.65 -2.03 -8.12
C ILE A 76 -14.49 -1.41 -9.49
N ARG A 77 -15.62 -1.16 -10.18
CA ARG A 77 -15.64 -0.50 -11.48
C ARG A 77 -15.90 0.98 -11.33
N ASN A 78 -15.08 1.80 -11.97
CA ASN A 78 -15.24 3.25 -11.95
C ASN A 78 -15.21 3.82 -13.38
N PRO A 79 -16.27 3.57 -14.17
CA PRO A 79 -16.32 4.00 -15.57
C PRO A 79 -16.30 5.51 -15.75
N GLU A 80 -16.79 6.27 -14.76
CA GLU A 80 -16.76 7.75 -14.81
C GLU A 80 -15.32 8.29 -14.78
N ASN A 81 -14.44 7.66 -13.99
CA ASN A 81 -13.03 8.03 -13.90
C ASN A 81 -12.12 7.12 -14.74
N LYS A 82 -12.69 6.20 -15.52
CA LYS A 82 -12.01 5.31 -16.47
C LYS A 82 -10.95 4.41 -15.85
N PHE A 83 -11.28 3.78 -14.72
CA PHE A 83 -10.43 2.75 -14.14
C PHE A 83 -11.25 1.66 -13.45
N ASP A 84 -10.67 0.48 -13.33
CA ASP A 84 -11.18 -0.61 -12.51
C ASP A 84 -10.12 -1.04 -11.49
N LEU A 85 -10.58 -1.51 -10.33
CA LEU A 85 -9.75 -2.07 -9.27
C LEU A 85 -10.11 -3.55 -9.08
N TYR A 86 -9.10 -4.41 -9.03
CA TYR A 86 -9.24 -5.83 -8.77
C TYR A 86 -8.48 -6.16 -7.50
N PHE A 87 -9.17 -6.64 -6.47
CA PHE A 87 -8.56 -7.05 -5.20
C PHE A 87 -8.40 -8.57 -5.19
N LEU A 88 -7.15 -9.01 -5.06
CA LEU A 88 -6.82 -10.43 -5.01
C LEU A 88 -6.26 -10.79 -3.63
N ALA A 89 -6.63 -11.97 -3.15
CA ALA A 89 -6.18 -12.52 -1.86
C ALA A 89 -6.03 -14.03 -1.94
N TYR A 90 -5.25 -14.59 -1.01
CA TYR A 90 -5.36 -16.00 -0.70
C TYR A 90 -6.64 -16.24 0.09
N ASP A 91 -7.61 -16.93 -0.51
CA ASP A 91 -8.93 -17.20 0.05
C ASP A 91 -9.27 -18.69 -0.04
N SER A 92 -8.40 -19.49 0.56
CA SER A 92 -8.55 -20.94 0.72
C SER A 92 -8.92 -21.27 2.17
N PRO A 93 -9.55 -22.41 2.46
CA PRO A 93 -9.94 -22.77 3.83
C PRO A 93 -8.81 -22.79 4.87
N GLY A 94 -7.55 -22.84 4.45
CA GLY A 94 -6.38 -22.73 5.33
C GLY A 94 -5.76 -21.33 5.45
N ALA A 95 -6.27 -20.34 4.72
CA ALA A 95 -5.76 -18.97 4.78
C ALA A 95 -6.22 -18.27 6.07
N ALA A 96 -5.36 -17.45 6.65
CA ALA A 96 -5.65 -16.73 7.91
C ALA A 96 -6.88 -15.81 7.82
N SER A 97 -7.12 -15.22 6.65
CA SER A 97 -8.23 -14.31 6.39
C SER A 97 -9.35 -14.92 5.53
N TYR A 98 -9.45 -16.27 5.48
CA TYR A 98 -10.48 -16.97 4.69
C TYR A 98 -11.90 -16.44 4.98
N GLY A 99 -12.63 -16.05 3.94
CA GLY A 99 -13.99 -15.53 4.04
C GLY A 99 -14.13 -14.17 4.72
N ALA A 100 -13.04 -13.54 5.14
CA ALA A 100 -13.10 -12.22 5.77
C ALA A 100 -13.46 -11.12 4.77
N LEU A 101 -14.04 -10.00 5.28
CA LEU A 101 -14.28 -8.79 4.49
C LEU A 101 -12.95 -8.24 3.96
N ARG A 102 -12.95 -7.63 2.77
CA ARG A 102 -11.75 -7.03 2.17
C ARG A 102 -11.00 -6.13 3.15
N SER A 103 -11.71 -5.24 3.84
CA SER A 103 -11.10 -4.30 4.79
C SER A 103 -10.57 -4.96 6.09
N ASP A 104 -10.91 -6.23 6.35
CA ASP A 104 -10.43 -6.98 7.53
C ASP A 104 -9.30 -7.96 7.19
N ARG A 105 -8.78 -7.93 5.97
CA ARG A 105 -7.69 -8.82 5.51
C ARG A 105 -6.33 -8.15 5.62
N GLU A 106 -5.30 -8.99 5.63
CA GLU A 106 -3.90 -8.61 5.40
C GLU A 106 -3.41 -9.27 4.11
N GLY A 107 -2.41 -8.64 3.46
CA GLY A 107 -1.72 -9.25 2.33
C GLY A 107 -2.58 -9.41 1.07
N LEU A 108 -3.34 -8.37 0.69
CA LEU A 108 -3.97 -8.34 -0.62
C LEU A 108 -3.07 -7.65 -1.65
N ILE A 109 -3.35 -7.93 -2.91
CA ILE A 109 -2.87 -7.14 -4.05
C ILE A 109 -4.06 -6.42 -4.68
N GLU A 110 -3.97 -5.10 -4.83
CA GLU A 110 -4.87 -4.32 -5.66
C GLU A 110 -4.23 -4.09 -7.01
N LEU A 111 -4.87 -4.55 -8.07
CA LEU A 111 -4.50 -4.24 -9.45
C LEU A 111 -5.38 -3.10 -9.95
N THR A 112 -4.76 -1.96 -10.28
CA THR A 112 -5.45 -0.82 -10.88
C THR A 112 -5.24 -0.81 -12.38
N HIS A 113 -6.33 -0.94 -13.13
CA HIS A 113 -6.34 -0.84 -14.57
C HIS A 113 -6.97 0.48 -15.02
N ASN A 114 -6.22 1.32 -15.73
CA ASN A 114 -6.74 2.51 -16.40
C ASN A 114 -7.21 2.13 -17.81
N TYR A 115 -8.45 2.50 -18.18
CA TYR A 115 -9.04 2.09 -19.44
C TYR A 115 -8.22 2.55 -20.64
N GLY A 116 -7.99 1.62 -21.57
CA GLY A 116 -7.27 1.86 -22.82
C GLY A 116 -5.79 1.47 -22.78
N THR A 117 -5.21 1.28 -21.59
CA THR A 117 -3.79 0.89 -21.47
C THR A 117 -3.51 -0.48 -22.09
N GLU A 118 -4.50 -1.39 -22.06
CA GLU A 118 -4.41 -2.73 -22.63
C GLU A 118 -4.22 -2.73 -24.15
N SER A 119 -4.69 -1.69 -24.83
CA SER A 119 -4.59 -1.53 -26.27
C SER A 119 -3.50 -0.53 -26.72
N ASP A 120 -2.87 0.18 -25.80
CA ASP A 120 -1.78 1.11 -26.09
C ASP A 120 -0.45 0.38 -26.19
N PRO A 121 0.20 0.28 -27.36
CA PRO A 121 1.46 -0.43 -27.52
C PRO A 121 2.61 0.24 -26.76
N ASP A 122 2.55 1.55 -26.54
CA ASP A 122 3.61 2.34 -25.93
C ASP A 122 3.45 2.44 -24.40
N TYR A 123 2.30 2.05 -23.86
CA TYR A 123 2.09 2.08 -22.42
C TYR A 123 2.94 1.03 -21.71
N GLN A 124 3.71 1.51 -20.74
CA GLN A 124 4.54 0.69 -19.85
C GLN A 124 4.45 1.24 -18.43
N VAL A 125 4.41 0.35 -17.47
CA VAL A 125 4.56 0.70 -16.06
C VAL A 125 6.03 0.62 -15.65
N VAL A 126 6.44 1.43 -14.67
CA VAL A 126 7.74 1.26 -14.04
C VAL A 126 7.63 0.31 -12.86
N ASN A 127 8.43 -0.74 -12.89
CA ASN A 127 8.42 -1.77 -11.85
C ASN A 127 9.19 -1.39 -10.57
N GLY A 128 9.79 -0.19 -10.53
CA GLY A 128 10.53 0.33 -9.37
C GLY A 128 11.93 -0.25 -9.17
N ASN A 129 12.44 -1.07 -10.09
CA ASN A 129 13.74 -1.74 -9.95
C ASN A 129 14.81 -1.28 -10.97
N THR A 130 14.46 -0.30 -11.80
CA THR A 130 15.35 0.21 -12.86
C THR A 130 15.60 1.70 -12.66
N GLU A 131 16.87 2.14 -12.78
CA GLU A 131 17.20 3.56 -12.75
C GLU A 131 16.57 4.30 -13.94
N PRO A 132 16.17 5.54 -13.76
CA PRO A 132 16.22 6.37 -12.54
C PRO A 132 14.99 6.21 -11.63
N TYR A 133 14.13 5.22 -11.87
CA TYR A 133 12.82 5.08 -11.23
C TYR A 133 12.82 4.03 -10.11
N ARG A 134 13.95 3.86 -9.41
CA ARG A 134 14.00 2.95 -8.27
C ARG A 134 13.17 3.45 -7.10
N GLY A 135 12.48 2.51 -6.44
CA GLY A 135 11.64 2.81 -5.28
C GLY A 135 10.97 1.54 -4.76
N PHE A 136 9.74 1.25 -5.19
CA PHE A 136 9.11 -0.05 -4.97
C PHE A 136 10.03 -1.18 -5.44
N GLY A 137 10.09 -2.27 -4.69
CA GLY A 137 10.93 -3.40 -5.05
C GLY A 137 10.14 -4.58 -5.61
N HIS A 138 9.32 -5.17 -4.77
CA HIS A 138 8.58 -6.37 -5.10
C HIS A 138 7.40 -6.60 -4.14
N VAL A 139 6.54 -7.52 -4.52
CA VAL A 139 5.66 -8.25 -3.62
C VAL A 139 6.25 -9.65 -3.43
N ALA A 140 6.04 -10.26 -2.27
CA ALA A 140 6.58 -11.58 -1.97
C ALA A 140 5.49 -12.59 -1.63
N ILE A 141 5.61 -13.77 -2.21
CA ILE A 141 4.73 -14.91 -1.96
C ILE A 141 5.55 -16.02 -1.30
N SER A 142 5.11 -16.44 -0.12
CA SER A 142 5.70 -17.59 0.55
C SER A 142 4.98 -18.88 0.15
N VAL A 143 5.75 -19.92 -0.12
CA VAL A 143 5.29 -21.20 -0.68
C VAL A 143 5.74 -22.37 0.18
N ASP A 144 5.01 -23.46 0.13
CA ASP A 144 5.32 -24.71 0.85
C ASP A 144 6.59 -25.40 0.34
N ASN A 145 6.78 -25.42 -0.99
CA ASN A 145 7.93 -26.00 -1.67
C ASN A 145 8.41 -25.12 -2.82
N ILE A 146 9.55 -24.46 -2.62
CA ILE A 146 10.06 -23.45 -3.56
C ILE A 146 10.55 -24.07 -4.88
N GLN A 147 11.13 -25.27 -4.86
CA GLN A 147 11.59 -25.95 -6.09
C GLN A 147 10.40 -26.30 -6.98
N ALA A 148 9.37 -26.91 -6.40
CA ALA A 148 8.17 -27.28 -7.13
C ALA A 148 7.37 -26.04 -7.59
N ALA A 149 7.30 -25.01 -6.75
CA ALA A 149 6.65 -23.75 -7.11
C ALA A 149 7.35 -23.04 -8.28
N CYS A 150 8.68 -22.91 -8.23
CA CYS A 150 9.45 -22.30 -9.31
C CYS A 150 9.37 -23.12 -10.60
N LYS A 151 9.45 -24.47 -10.50
CA LYS A 151 9.27 -25.33 -11.67
C LYS A 151 7.87 -25.14 -12.29
N ARG A 152 6.83 -25.07 -11.47
CA ARG A 152 5.45 -24.84 -11.93
C ARG A 152 5.33 -23.50 -12.69
N ILE A 153 5.99 -22.44 -12.20
CA ILE A 153 6.02 -21.12 -12.83
C ILE A 153 6.75 -21.17 -14.18
N GLU A 154 7.90 -21.88 -14.24
CA GLU A 154 8.66 -22.08 -15.49
C GLU A 154 7.88 -22.89 -16.53
N ASP A 155 7.27 -23.99 -16.11
CA ASP A 155 6.49 -24.87 -16.99
C ASP A 155 5.27 -24.15 -17.59
N ALA A 156 4.73 -23.14 -16.88
CA ALA A 156 3.68 -22.26 -17.39
C ALA A 156 4.19 -21.16 -18.34
N GLY A 157 5.51 -21.06 -18.56
CA GLY A 157 6.13 -20.10 -19.48
C GLY A 157 6.36 -18.72 -18.90
N TYR A 158 6.16 -18.50 -17.60
CA TYR A 158 6.45 -17.21 -16.95
C TYR A 158 7.97 -17.02 -16.78
N GLN A 159 8.38 -15.77 -16.88
CA GLN A 159 9.79 -15.41 -16.84
C GLN A 159 10.27 -15.20 -15.39
N PHE A 160 11.58 -15.35 -15.19
CA PHE A 160 12.24 -15.03 -13.93
C PHE A 160 13.25 -13.91 -14.12
N LYS A 161 13.28 -12.99 -13.16
CA LYS A 161 14.40 -12.06 -12.99
C LYS A 161 15.59 -12.77 -12.34
N LYS A 162 15.31 -13.68 -11.39
CA LYS A 162 16.31 -14.52 -10.73
C LYS A 162 15.69 -15.89 -10.47
N LYS A 163 16.33 -16.94 -11.00
CA LYS A 163 15.99 -18.34 -10.73
C LYS A 163 16.65 -18.83 -9.44
N LEU A 164 16.19 -19.95 -8.90
CA LEU A 164 16.85 -20.62 -7.78
C LEU A 164 18.29 -21.04 -8.11
N SER A 165 18.56 -21.35 -9.38
CA SER A 165 19.90 -21.71 -9.88
C SER A 165 20.87 -20.53 -9.95
N ASP A 166 20.41 -19.29 -9.86
CA ASP A 166 21.24 -18.12 -10.05
C ASP A 166 21.87 -17.66 -8.73
N GLY A 167 23.18 -17.49 -8.73
CA GLY A 167 23.94 -17.04 -7.56
C GLY A 167 23.97 -18.06 -6.43
N SER A 168 24.19 -17.60 -5.21
CA SER A 168 24.35 -18.43 -3.99
C SER A 168 23.07 -18.66 -3.19
N MET A 169 22.08 -17.73 -3.28
CA MET A 169 20.82 -17.84 -2.56
C MET A 169 19.87 -18.81 -3.28
N ARG A 170 19.62 -19.97 -2.67
CA ARG A 170 18.80 -21.08 -3.22
C ARG A 170 17.39 -21.15 -2.64
N ASP A 171 17.06 -20.27 -1.73
CA ASP A 171 15.81 -20.18 -0.99
C ASP A 171 14.94 -18.98 -1.42
N ILE A 172 15.40 -18.23 -2.44
CA ILE A 172 14.71 -17.05 -2.99
C ILE A 172 14.80 -17.07 -4.52
N ALA A 173 13.66 -16.88 -5.18
CA ALA A 173 13.58 -16.62 -6.62
C ALA A 173 12.74 -15.36 -6.88
N PHE A 174 12.91 -14.72 -8.02
CA PHE A 174 12.08 -13.60 -8.46
C PHE A 174 11.44 -13.94 -9.80
N ALA A 175 10.14 -14.22 -9.79
CA ALA A 175 9.34 -14.30 -11.00
C ALA A 175 8.97 -12.89 -11.48
N LEU A 176 8.63 -12.77 -12.77
CA LEU A 176 8.10 -11.55 -13.36
C LEU A 176 6.62 -11.72 -13.66
N ASP A 177 5.83 -10.77 -13.21
CA ASP A 177 4.44 -10.69 -13.61
C ASP A 177 4.32 -10.17 -15.08
N PRO A 178 3.12 -10.12 -15.68
CA PRO A 178 2.95 -9.68 -17.07
C PRO A 178 3.43 -8.25 -17.37
N ASP A 179 3.49 -7.38 -16.37
CA ASP A 179 3.94 -5.99 -16.48
C ASP A 179 5.43 -5.81 -16.07
N GLY A 180 6.11 -6.91 -15.69
CA GLY A 180 7.51 -6.92 -15.30
C GLY A 180 7.76 -6.54 -13.85
N TYR A 181 6.75 -6.50 -13.00
CA TYR A 181 6.95 -6.41 -11.56
C TYR A 181 7.61 -7.67 -11.02
N TRP A 182 8.49 -7.48 -10.05
CA TRP A 182 9.14 -8.60 -9.40
C TRP A 182 8.20 -9.20 -8.35
N VAL A 183 8.02 -10.51 -8.44
CA VAL A 183 7.30 -11.32 -7.46
C VAL A 183 8.31 -12.25 -6.83
N GLU A 184 8.70 -11.95 -5.60
CA GLU A 184 9.62 -12.77 -4.83
C GLU A 184 8.92 -14.05 -4.39
N ILE A 185 9.55 -15.19 -4.62
CA ILE A 185 9.09 -16.49 -4.14
C ILE A 185 10.03 -16.93 -3.03
N ILE A 186 9.50 -17.08 -1.83
CA ILE A 186 10.24 -17.52 -0.64
C ILE A 186 9.63 -18.80 -0.06
N VAL A 187 10.43 -19.56 0.69
CA VAL A 187 9.98 -20.82 1.28
C VAL A 187 9.42 -20.59 2.70
N GLN A 188 8.29 -21.24 3.03
CA GLN A 188 7.69 -21.22 4.36
C GLN A 188 8.47 -22.04 5.40
N LYS A 189 9.18 -23.07 4.96
CA LYS A 189 9.96 -23.98 5.81
C LYS A 189 11.37 -24.12 5.25
N PRO A 190 12.38 -24.39 6.09
CA PRO A 190 13.73 -24.70 5.60
C PRO A 190 13.67 -25.78 4.53
N VAL A 191 14.42 -25.55 3.43
CA VAL A 191 14.55 -26.54 2.35
C VAL A 191 15.23 -27.79 2.93
N GLN A 192 14.47 -28.87 3.09
CA GLN A 192 15.06 -30.15 3.48
C GLN A 192 15.65 -30.78 2.23
N THR A 193 16.97 -30.95 2.19
CA THR A 193 17.73 -31.45 1.05
C THR A 193 17.46 -32.92 0.71
N THR A 194 16.67 -33.63 1.51
CA THR A 194 16.44 -35.08 1.40
C THR A 194 15.08 -35.46 0.82
N GLU A 195 14.15 -34.52 0.66
CA GLU A 195 12.83 -34.84 0.11
C GLU A 195 12.75 -34.42 -1.36
N ASN A 196 12.63 -35.40 -2.28
CA ASN A 196 12.26 -35.15 -3.66
C ASN A 196 10.74 -34.81 -3.75
N VAL A 197 10.32 -33.72 -3.10
CA VAL A 197 8.97 -33.22 -3.22
C VAL A 197 8.85 -32.52 -4.57
N THR A 198 8.09 -33.11 -5.48
CA THR A 198 7.89 -32.60 -6.85
C THR A 198 6.63 -31.79 -7.02
N THR A 199 5.84 -31.67 -5.96
CA THR A 199 4.54 -30.98 -5.97
C THR A 199 4.52 -29.82 -4.98
N THR A 200 3.66 -28.84 -5.26
CA THR A 200 3.38 -27.69 -4.39
C THR A 200 1.88 -27.47 -4.33
N ASP A 201 1.38 -27.08 -3.16
CA ASP A 201 -0.03 -26.78 -2.92
C ASP A 201 -0.27 -25.27 -2.85
N VAL A 202 -0.78 -24.70 -3.93
CA VAL A 202 -1.07 -23.27 -4.03
C VAL A 202 -2.09 -22.74 -3.01
N SER A 203 -2.88 -23.66 -2.39
CA SER A 203 -3.81 -23.28 -1.33
C SER A 203 -3.11 -22.90 -0.02
N THR A 204 -1.83 -23.27 0.13
CA THR A 204 -1.00 -22.96 1.30
C THR A 204 -0.19 -21.68 1.13
N TYR A 205 -0.13 -21.12 -0.09
CA TYR A 205 0.64 -19.92 -0.37
C TYR A 205 0.09 -18.72 0.40
N ARG A 206 0.96 -17.73 0.65
CA ARG A 206 0.61 -16.50 1.36
C ARG A 206 1.22 -15.29 0.68
N MET A 207 0.46 -14.19 0.62
CA MET A 207 1.02 -12.87 0.28
C MET A 207 1.78 -12.36 1.49
N ASN A 208 3.09 -12.60 1.50
CA ASN A 208 3.92 -12.40 2.69
C ASN A 208 4.23 -10.92 2.92
N HIS A 209 4.92 -10.26 1.99
CA HIS A 209 5.33 -8.89 2.20
C HIS A 209 5.35 -8.05 0.93
N THR A 210 5.42 -6.74 1.14
CA THR A 210 5.71 -5.74 0.13
C THR A 210 7.00 -5.04 0.49
N MET A 211 7.93 -4.95 -0.47
CA MET A 211 9.21 -4.29 -0.26
C MET A 211 9.21 -2.88 -0.83
N LEU A 212 9.58 -1.92 0.00
CA LEU A 212 9.86 -0.53 -0.37
C LEU A 212 11.29 -0.17 -0.01
N ARG A 213 11.96 0.57 -0.88
CA ARG A 213 13.27 1.15 -0.54
C ARG A 213 13.08 2.40 0.28
N CYS A 214 13.86 2.55 1.35
CA CYS A 214 13.88 3.77 2.15
C CYS A 214 15.24 4.44 2.08
N LYS A 215 15.25 5.77 2.00
CA LYS A 215 16.47 6.59 1.93
C LYS A 215 17.20 6.63 3.27
N ASP A 216 16.44 6.82 4.34
CA ASP A 216 16.96 6.96 5.72
C ASP A 216 16.19 5.99 6.62
N SER A 217 16.86 4.90 6.97
CA SER A 217 16.23 3.84 7.78
C SER A 217 15.76 4.32 9.15
N LYS A 218 16.45 5.29 9.75
CA LYS A 218 16.06 5.83 11.08
C LYS A 218 14.74 6.57 11.00
N LYS A 219 14.56 7.43 9.97
CA LYS A 219 13.32 8.18 9.77
C LYS A 219 12.17 7.24 9.42
N SER A 220 12.42 6.28 8.52
CA SER A 220 11.38 5.34 8.11
C SER A 220 10.97 4.40 9.25
N LEU A 221 11.92 3.89 10.04
CA LEU A 221 11.61 3.08 11.22
C LEU A 221 10.85 3.88 12.28
N ASP A 222 11.24 5.13 12.55
CA ASP A 222 10.51 6.01 13.47
C ASP A 222 9.06 6.22 12.99
N PHE A 223 8.87 6.51 11.71
CA PHE A 223 7.56 6.70 11.11
C PHE A 223 6.69 5.43 11.23
N TYR A 224 7.19 4.29 10.78
CA TYR A 224 6.37 3.07 10.76
C TYR A 224 6.14 2.50 12.16
N GLN A 225 7.08 2.64 13.10
CA GLN A 225 6.89 2.15 14.48
C GLN A 225 6.10 3.15 15.34
N ASN A 226 6.51 4.43 15.41
CA ASN A 226 5.96 5.39 16.37
C ASN A 226 4.74 6.14 15.85
N ILE A 227 4.60 6.28 14.53
CA ILE A 227 3.44 6.94 13.92
C ILE A 227 2.44 5.91 13.44
N MET A 228 2.85 4.94 12.63
CA MET A 228 1.91 3.93 12.11
C MET A 228 1.62 2.81 13.10
N GLY A 229 2.46 2.61 14.14
CA GLY A 229 2.24 1.62 15.20
C GLY A 229 2.63 0.19 14.83
N MET A 230 3.45 0.00 13.79
CA MET A 230 3.98 -1.31 13.41
C MET A 230 5.09 -1.75 14.38
N THR A 231 5.33 -3.04 14.46
CA THR A 231 6.43 -3.64 15.24
C THR A 231 7.52 -4.12 14.29
N LEU A 232 8.77 -3.75 14.56
CA LEU A 232 9.93 -4.34 13.88
C LEU A 232 10.09 -5.78 14.38
N ILE A 233 9.96 -6.75 13.47
CA ILE A 233 9.96 -8.18 13.82
C ILE A 233 11.22 -8.91 13.39
N SER A 234 11.94 -8.38 12.38
CA SER A 234 13.19 -8.97 11.91
C SER A 234 14.05 -7.92 11.21
N THR A 235 15.36 -8.12 11.27
CA THR A 235 16.36 -7.32 10.57
C THR A 235 17.36 -8.26 9.89
N TYR A 236 17.66 -7.99 8.63
CA TYR A 236 18.69 -8.69 7.86
C TYR A 236 19.70 -7.69 7.31
N GLU A 237 20.94 -7.74 7.78
CA GLU A 237 22.02 -6.88 7.32
C GLU A 237 22.93 -7.62 6.34
N ASN A 238 23.17 -7.02 5.17
CA ASN A 238 24.11 -7.51 4.18
C ASN A 238 25.21 -6.47 3.94
N ASN A 239 26.26 -6.55 4.72
CA ASN A 239 27.40 -5.62 4.66
C ASN A 239 28.18 -5.72 3.34
N ALA A 240 28.23 -6.89 2.72
CA ALA A 240 28.91 -7.09 1.45
C ALA A 240 28.18 -6.39 0.29
N ALA A 241 26.87 -6.45 0.27
CA ALA A 241 26.02 -5.78 -0.72
C ALA A 241 25.57 -4.38 -0.29
N LYS A 242 25.95 -3.93 0.93
CA LYS A 242 25.67 -2.61 1.50
C LYS A 242 24.17 -2.27 1.56
N PHE A 243 23.38 -3.17 2.11
CA PHE A 243 21.98 -2.89 2.42
C PHE A 243 21.53 -3.56 3.72
N THR A 244 20.46 -3.05 4.29
CA THR A 244 19.77 -3.68 5.43
C THR A 244 18.28 -3.73 5.15
N ASN A 245 17.67 -4.89 5.37
CA ASN A 245 16.23 -5.10 5.30
C ASN A 245 15.64 -5.13 6.69
N TYR A 246 14.54 -4.40 6.88
CA TYR A 246 13.77 -4.33 8.10
C TYR A 246 12.36 -4.83 7.83
N PHE A 247 11.91 -5.85 8.54
CA PHE A 247 10.55 -6.39 8.41
C PHE A 247 9.67 -5.88 9.54
N LEU A 248 8.60 -5.21 9.17
CA LEU A 248 7.63 -4.64 10.09
C LEU A 248 6.25 -5.26 9.89
N ALA A 249 5.49 -5.37 10.99
CA ALA A 249 4.13 -5.92 10.96
C ALA A 249 3.25 -5.29 12.03
N TYR A 250 1.94 -5.36 11.83
CA TYR A 250 0.99 -5.23 12.92
C TYR A 250 0.89 -6.53 13.71
N PRO A 251 0.46 -6.49 15.00
CA PRO A 251 0.21 -7.71 15.75
C PRO A 251 -0.78 -8.60 14.99
N PRO A 252 -0.49 -9.90 14.80
CA PRO A 252 -1.42 -10.79 14.12
C PRO A 252 -2.65 -11.04 14.97
N ALA A 253 -3.77 -11.32 14.31
CA ALA A 253 -5.01 -11.76 14.98
C ALA A 253 -4.93 -13.21 15.51
N TYR A 254 -3.79 -13.89 15.36
CA TYR A 254 -3.58 -15.30 15.74
C TYR A 254 -2.21 -15.45 16.44
N GLU A 255 -2.11 -16.49 17.26
CA GLU A 255 -0.84 -16.83 17.92
C GLU A 255 0.23 -17.20 16.88
N ILE A 256 1.38 -16.57 16.98
CA ILE A 256 2.54 -16.86 16.16
C ILE A 256 3.46 -17.80 16.95
N PRO A 257 3.98 -18.87 16.33
CA PRO A 257 4.99 -19.71 16.96
C PRO A 257 6.20 -18.88 17.43
N PRO A 258 6.89 -19.28 18.50
CA PRO A 258 8.03 -18.54 19.03
C PRO A 258 9.05 -18.21 17.95
N ALA A 259 9.65 -17.01 18.04
CA ALA A 259 10.61 -16.43 17.08
C ALA A 259 11.91 -17.25 16.88
N SER A 260 12.03 -18.42 17.48
CA SER A 260 13.19 -19.33 17.39
C SER A 260 13.30 -20.07 16.04
N THR A 261 12.33 -19.93 15.15
CA THR A 261 12.40 -20.53 13.80
C THR A 261 12.86 -19.48 12.79
N ALA A 262 13.95 -19.77 12.09
CA ALA A 262 14.54 -18.90 11.06
C ALA A 262 13.57 -18.48 9.91
N HIS A 263 12.38 -19.04 9.87
CA HIS A 263 11.36 -18.77 8.86
C HIS A 263 10.04 -18.24 9.46
N TYR A 264 10.09 -17.72 10.69
CA TYR A 264 8.92 -17.16 11.38
C TYR A 264 8.15 -16.14 10.55
N THR A 265 8.85 -15.24 9.84
CA THR A 265 8.25 -14.22 9.00
C THR A 265 7.57 -14.82 7.76
N ALA A 266 8.04 -15.95 7.24
CA ALA A 266 7.52 -16.56 6.01
C ALA A 266 6.10 -17.16 6.15
N HIS A 267 5.63 -17.38 7.39
CA HIS A 267 4.27 -17.84 7.67
C HIS A 267 3.25 -16.71 7.81
N ARG A 268 3.69 -15.45 7.76
CA ARG A 268 2.82 -14.29 7.91
C ARG A 268 2.33 -13.76 6.57
N GLU A 269 1.22 -13.04 6.64
CA GLU A 269 0.70 -12.17 5.58
C GLU A 269 0.86 -10.70 6.02
N GLY A 270 0.91 -9.79 5.07
CA GLY A 270 0.85 -8.37 5.34
C GLY A 270 2.06 -7.80 6.08
N LEU A 271 3.27 -8.19 5.71
CA LEU A 271 4.50 -7.57 6.20
C LEU A 271 4.91 -6.41 5.29
N LEU A 272 5.56 -5.42 5.88
CA LEU A 272 6.31 -4.40 5.17
C LEU A 272 7.80 -4.69 5.30
N GLU A 273 8.48 -4.85 4.16
CA GLU A 273 9.94 -4.87 4.09
C GLU A 273 10.44 -3.49 3.68
N LEU A 274 11.27 -2.87 4.51
CA LEU A 274 12.01 -1.65 4.17
C LEU A 274 13.45 -2.03 3.86
N THR A 275 13.90 -1.75 2.62
CA THR A 275 15.30 -1.92 2.23
C THR A 275 16.01 -0.58 2.24
N TRP A 276 16.95 -0.42 3.16
CA TRP A 276 17.87 0.70 3.19
C TRP A 276 19.19 0.34 2.52
N ASN A 277 19.53 1.06 1.43
CA ASN A 277 20.85 0.97 0.79
C ASN A 277 21.78 1.93 1.52
N HIS A 278 22.86 1.42 2.11
CA HIS A 278 23.76 2.19 2.98
C HIS A 278 24.35 3.41 2.27
N GLY A 279 24.22 4.58 2.89
CA GLY A 279 24.76 5.85 2.41
C GLY A 279 23.78 6.69 1.60
N THR A 280 22.57 6.19 1.31
CA THR A 280 21.54 7.00 0.62
C THR A 280 21.06 8.18 1.44
N GLU A 281 21.09 8.08 2.77
CA GLU A 281 20.72 9.13 3.72
C GLU A 281 21.64 10.35 3.65
N ASP A 282 22.90 10.16 3.25
CA ASP A 282 23.92 11.22 3.19
C ASP A 282 23.83 12.05 1.89
N ASP A 283 23.18 11.55 0.85
CA ASP A 283 22.99 12.30 -0.41
C ASP A 283 21.72 13.16 -0.37
N ALA A 284 21.89 14.46 -0.20
CA ALA A 284 20.79 15.42 -0.15
C ALA A 284 19.93 15.44 -1.44
N ASN A 285 20.51 15.09 -2.59
CA ASN A 285 19.82 15.12 -3.89
C ASN A 285 19.18 13.75 -4.24
N PHE A 286 19.45 12.71 -3.48
CA PHE A 286 18.89 11.40 -3.72
C PHE A 286 17.44 11.32 -3.24
N SER A 287 16.58 10.72 -4.05
CA SER A 287 15.21 10.33 -3.68
C SER A 287 14.78 9.10 -4.45
N TYR A 288 13.98 8.28 -3.82
CA TYR A 288 13.31 7.19 -4.51
C TYR A 288 12.11 7.69 -5.31
N HIS A 289 11.73 6.95 -6.35
CA HIS A 289 10.53 7.19 -7.12
C HIS A 289 9.33 6.58 -6.39
N ASP A 290 8.32 7.42 -6.11
CA ASP A 290 7.13 7.02 -5.33
C ASP A 290 6.14 6.13 -6.10
N GLY A 291 6.37 5.91 -7.39
CA GLY A 291 5.50 5.15 -8.29
C GLY A 291 4.29 5.92 -8.82
N ASN A 292 3.98 7.08 -8.27
CA ASN A 292 2.82 7.91 -8.64
C ASN A 292 3.16 9.08 -9.57
N LYS A 293 4.43 9.47 -9.62
CA LYS A 293 4.94 10.39 -10.66
C LYS A 293 5.09 9.64 -11.98
N GLN A 294 5.09 10.39 -13.08
CA GLN A 294 5.34 9.78 -14.40
C GLN A 294 6.82 9.40 -14.58
N PRO A 295 7.09 8.24 -15.15
CA PRO A 295 6.17 7.16 -15.53
C PRO A 295 5.65 6.40 -14.30
N GLN A 296 4.35 6.06 -14.32
CA GLN A 296 3.69 5.44 -13.16
C GLN A 296 3.90 3.93 -13.09
N GLY A 297 3.74 3.38 -11.88
CA GLY A 297 3.79 1.94 -11.62
C GLY A 297 3.12 1.59 -10.29
N PHE A 298 3.92 1.34 -9.24
CA PHE A 298 3.42 1.17 -7.88
C PHE A 298 2.56 2.38 -7.47
N GLY A 299 1.50 2.15 -6.69
CA GLY A 299 0.62 3.23 -6.26
C GLY A 299 0.74 3.54 -4.78
N HIS A 300 0.46 2.57 -3.94
CA HIS A 300 0.44 2.75 -2.49
C HIS A 300 0.47 1.41 -1.74
N ILE A 301 0.76 1.47 -0.46
CA ILE A 301 0.33 0.47 0.51
C ILE A 301 -0.93 0.97 1.21
N CYS A 302 -1.79 0.07 1.68
CA CYS A 302 -3.00 0.42 2.39
C CYS A 302 -3.00 -0.13 3.82
N ILE A 303 -3.42 0.69 4.76
CA ILE A 303 -3.64 0.31 6.14
C ILE A 303 -5.12 0.43 6.47
N SER A 304 -5.72 -0.67 6.92
CA SER A 304 -7.07 -0.64 7.49
C SER A 304 -6.99 -0.41 8.98
N VAL A 305 -7.84 0.49 9.49
CA VAL A 305 -7.82 0.97 10.87
C VAL A 305 -9.15 0.72 11.56
N ASP A 306 -9.14 0.63 12.88
CA ASP A 306 -10.32 0.41 13.73
C ASP A 306 -11.33 1.57 13.67
N ASP A 307 -10.85 2.81 13.68
CA ASP A 307 -11.64 4.04 13.52
C ASP A 307 -10.88 5.03 12.62
N LEU A 308 -11.40 5.23 11.41
CA LEU A 308 -10.76 6.07 10.39
C LEU A 308 -10.68 7.55 10.80
N GLN A 309 -11.69 8.08 11.50
CA GLN A 309 -11.68 9.47 11.95
C GLN A 309 -10.65 9.67 13.07
N ALA A 310 -10.61 8.77 14.04
CA ALA A 310 -9.65 8.81 15.14
C ALA A 310 -8.21 8.60 14.63
N ALA A 311 -8.00 7.68 13.69
CA ALA A 311 -6.70 7.48 13.05
C ALA A 311 -6.23 8.74 12.32
N CYS A 312 -7.10 9.41 11.55
CA CYS A 312 -6.77 10.65 10.87
C CYS A 312 -6.47 11.78 11.87
N ALA A 313 -7.23 11.90 12.96
CA ALA A 313 -6.94 12.87 14.02
C ALA A 313 -5.56 12.63 14.66
N ARG A 314 -5.22 11.36 14.92
CA ARG A 314 -3.89 10.99 15.42
C ARG A 314 -2.76 11.35 14.42
N PHE A 315 -2.97 11.19 13.13
CA PHE A 315 -1.98 11.59 12.11
C PHE A 315 -1.82 13.11 12.04
N GLU A 316 -2.87 13.91 12.23
CA GLU A 316 -2.76 15.37 12.36
C GLU A 316 -1.95 15.76 13.61
N GLU A 317 -2.20 15.15 14.77
CA GLU A 317 -1.44 15.37 16.00
C GLU A 317 0.06 15.04 15.83
N LYS A 318 0.35 13.98 15.08
CA LYS A 318 1.72 13.55 14.75
C LYS A 318 2.35 14.34 13.61
N GLN A 319 1.65 15.32 13.03
CA GLN A 319 2.10 16.17 11.93
C GLN A 319 2.54 15.39 10.68
N VAL A 320 1.82 14.30 10.37
CA VAL A 320 2.08 13.48 9.19
C VAL A 320 1.78 14.30 7.92
N SER A 321 2.60 14.14 6.89
CA SER A 321 2.36 14.74 5.58
C SER A 321 1.17 14.07 4.89
N TRP A 322 0.26 14.88 4.33
CA TRP A 322 -0.93 14.41 3.65
C TRP A 322 -0.82 14.48 2.13
N LYS A 323 -1.27 13.43 1.49
CA LYS A 323 -1.62 13.46 0.07
C LYS A 323 -3.10 13.81 -0.12
N LYS A 324 -3.98 13.27 0.72
CA LYS A 324 -5.42 13.52 0.70
C LYS A 324 -6.01 13.31 2.08
N ARG A 325 -6.70 14.33 2.60
CA ARG A 325 -7.49 14.24 3.83
C ARG A 325 -8.89 13.69 3.54
N LEU A 326 -9.60 13.26 4.58
CA LEU A 326 -11.02 12.88 4.46
C LEU A 326 -11.90 14.06 4.01
N THR A 327 -11.48 15.28 4.27
CA THR A 327 -12.18 16.52 3.86
C THR A 327 -11.93 16.90 2.40
N ASP A 328 -10.96 16.30 1.72
CA ASP A 328 -10.57 16.66 0.35
C ASP A 328 -11.37 15.87 -0.68
N GLY A 329 -11.90 16.59 -1.67
CA GLY A 329 -12.64 15.99 -2.78
C GLY A 329 -13.96 15.33 -2.37
N ARG A 330 -14.42 14.33 -3.13
CA ARG A 330 -15.70 13.66 -2.96
C ARG A 330 -15.65 12.41 -2.08
N MET A 331 -14.55 11.64 -2.13
CA MET A 331 -14.37 10.43 -1.33
C MET A 331 -14.03 10.81 0.12
N ARG A 332 -14.94 10.50 1.05
CA ARG A 332 -14.85 10.85 2.47
C ARG A 332 -14.49 9.66 3.37
N ASP A 333 -14.34 8.51 2.77
CA ASP A 333 -14.10 7.20 3.39
C ASP A 333 -12.68 6.67 3.18
N ILE A 334 -11.83 7.46 2.50
CA ILE A 334 -10.44 7.13 2.19
C ILE A 334 -9.56 8.37 2.42
N ALA A 335 -8.48 8.21 3.15
CA ALA A 335 -7.42 9.20 3.30
C ALA A 335 -6.10 8.68 2.74
N PHE A 336 -5.17 9.58 2.40
CA PHE A 336 -3.81 9.22 2.01
C PHE A 336 -2.81 10.08 2.76
N VAL A 337 -1.88 9.44 3.45
CA VAL A 337 -0.71 10.07 4.06
C VAL A 337 0.56 9.71 3.28
N LEU A 338 1.62 10.46 3.54
CA LEU A 338 2.93 10.22 2.93
C LEU A 338 3.91 9.74 3.99
N ASP A 339 4.70 8.72 3.64
CA ASP A 339 5.83 8.33 4.45
C ASP A 339 7.05 9.26 4.24
N PRO A 340 8.18 9.07 4.94
CA PRO A 340 9.36 9.93 4.80
C PRO A 340 9.98 9.98 3.39
N ASP A 341 9.77 8.95 2.58
CA ASP A 341 10.26 8.88 1.19
C ASP A 341 9.22 9.37 0.17
N GLY A 342 8.00 9.72 0.62
CA GLY A 342 6.90 10.21 -0.19
C GLY A 342 6.03 9.11 -0.78
N TYR A 343 6.18 7.85 -0.37
CA TYR A 343 5.23 6.80 -0.75
C TYR A 343 3.86 7.10 -0.15
N TRP A 344 2.83 6.80 -0.93
CA TRP A 344 1.47 6.98 -0.48
C TRP A 344 1.03 5.81 0.39
N ILE A 345 0.39 6.13 1.49
CA ILE A 345 -0.25 5.18 2.38
C ILE A 345 -1.74 5.49 2.40
N GLU A 346 -2.52 4.61 1.81
CA GLU A 346 -3.97 4.66 1.90
C GLU A 346 -4.41 4.26 3.31
N VAL A 347 -5.41 4.95 3.84
CA VAL A 347 -6.00 4.64 5.15
C VAL A 347 -7.49 4.45 4.97
N ILE A 348 -7.98 3.26 5.32
CA ILE A 348 -9.39 2.87 5.18
C ILE A 348 -9.97 2.37 6.52
N GLN A 349 -11.30 2.42 6.63
CA GLN A 349 -12.03 1.83 7.77
C GLN A 349 -12.03 0.30 7.69
N ASN A 350 -11.67 -0.38 8.79
CA ASN A 350 -12.00 -1.79 8.95
C ASN A 350 -13.50 -1.94 9.25
N ASN A 351 -14.25 -2.37 8.25
CA ASN A 351 -15.71 -2.43 8.33
C ASN A 351 -16.22 -3.53 9.28
N LYS A 352 -15.44 -4.58 9.52
CA LYS A 352 -15.79 -5.61 10.52
C LYS A 352 -15.76 -5.01 11.93
N ILE A 353 -14.70 -4.31 12.28
CA ILE A 353 -14.56 -3.66 13.59
C ILE A 353 -15.66 -2.62 13.79
N LYS A 354 -15.93 -1.79 12.77
CA LYS A 354 -16.99 -0.79 12.79
C LYS A 354 -18.39 -1.41 12.99
N ALA A 355 -18.62 -2.58 12.44
CA ALA A 355 -19.89 -3.30 12.58
C ALA A 355 -20.02 -4.03 13.94
N GLY A 356 -18.95 -4.09 14.74
CA GLY A 356 -18.94 -4.83 16.00
C GLY A 356 -18.97 -6.36 15.84
N LEU A 357 -18.45 -6.87 14.71
CA LEU A 357 -18.45 -8.29 14.35
C LEU A 357 -17.14 -8.99 14.75
#